data_f0838c37e32079e8b7ea17d40f7441f1
#
_entry.id   f0838c37e32079e8b7ea17d40f7441f1
#
_cell.length_a   1.000
_cell.length_b   1.000
_cell.length_c   1.000
_cell.angle_alpha   90.00
_cell.angle_beta   90.00
_cell.angle_gamma   90.00
#
_symmetry.space_group_name_H-M   'P 1'
#
loop_
_entity.id
_entity.type
_entity.pdbx_description
1 polymer ?
#
loop_
_entity_poly.entity_id
_entity_poly.type
_entity_poly.pdbx_seq_one_letter_code
_entity_poly.pdbx_strand_id
1 'polypeptide(L)'
;SDNLLGRIFTGSGKPRDNGPELTENLIEIGGPSVNPARRIIPRNMIRTGIPMINLFNTLVESQKLPIFSVSGEPYNQLLSRIAMQAEVDMIILGGMGLKYDDYLFFKEALEEGGALSRTIFFVHTASDPIVECLMVPDISLAVAERFALKGKKVLVLLTDMTNFADSMKEIAITMEQVPSNRGYPGDLYSQLASRYEKAVDFEGAGSITLLAATTMPGDDVTHPVPDNTGYITEGQYYLKNGRIEPFGSLSRLKQMVNGKTRDDHRAIMDGMIKLYANYKESLEKKSMGFRMTDWDTKLLQYGEVFEKQMMDLSVNIPLEQA
;
A
#
# COMPACT_ATOMS: atom_id res chain seq x y z
N SER A 1 18.80 -2.27 14.65
CA SER A 1 18.75 -3.48 15.49
C SER A 1 17.32 -3.91 15.72
N ASP A 2 17.13 -5.11 16.26
CA ASP A 2 15.82 -5.66 16.58
C ASP A 2 15.07 -4.84 17.66
N ASN A 3 15.79 -3.96 18.35
CA ASN A 3 15.24 -3.05 19.37
C ASN A 3 14.29 -1.98 18.79
N LEU A 4 14.20 -1.84 17.47
CA LEU A 4 13.24 -0.94 16.82
C LEU A 4 11.83 -1.55 16.74
N LEU A 5 11.71 -2.86 16.78
CA LEU A 5 10.41 -3.54 16.68
C LEU A 5 9.49 -3.16 17.86
N GLY A 6 8.25 -2.89 17.55
CA GLY A 6 7.24 -2.47 18.52
C GLY A 6 7.32 -0.99 18.91
N ARG A 7 8.23 -0.22 18.31
CA ARG A 7 8.49 1.17 18.65
C ARG A 7 7.81 2.15 17.69
N ILE A 8 7.54 3.35 18.19
CA ILE A 8 6.97 4.48 17.44
C ILE A 8 7.94 5.66 17.50
N PHE A 9 8.29 6.20 16.34
CA PHE A 9 9.22 7.30 16.17
C PHE A 9 8.61 8.44 15.36
N THR A 10 9.17 9.64 15.51
CA THR A 10 8.92 10.76 14.61
C THR A 10 9.58 10.53 13.25
N GLY A 11 9.30 11.40 12.27
CA GLY A 11 9.98 11.37 10.96
C GLY A 11 11.50 11.58 11.04
N SER A 12 12.00 12.20 12.11
CA SER A 12 13.44 12.36 12.39
C SER A 12 14.05 11.23 13.22
N GLY A 13 13.27 10.20 13.56
CA GLY A 13 13.74 9.05 14.33
C GLY A 13 13.77 9.25 15.85
N LYS A 14 13.15 10.30 16.37
CA LYS A 14 13.01 10.51 17.82
C LYS A 14 11.86 9.67 18.36
N PRO A 15 12.00 9.05 19.56
CA PRO A 15 10.92 8.30 20.18
C PRO A 15 9.64 9.15 20.37
N ARG A 16 8.51 8.57 20.00
CA ARG A 16 7.17 9.13 20.24
C ARG A 16 6.34 8.29 21.21
N ASP A 17 6.88 7.18 21.62
CA ASP A 17 6.25 6.19 22.51
C ASP A 17 6.72 6.29 23.97
N ASN A 18 7.39 7.38 24.33
CA ASN A 18 8.03 7.58 25.63
C ASN A 18 9.12 6.53 25.98
N GLY A 19 9.57 5.76 25.00
CA GLY A 19 10.66 4.83 25.16
C GLY A 19 12.04 5.51 25.11
N PRO A 20 13.13 4.75 25.35
CA PRO A 20 14.47 5.28 25.32
C PRO A 20 14.87 5.77 23.92
N GLU A 21 15.77 6.75 23.88
CA GLU A 21 16.40 7.16 22.63
C GLU A 21 17.24 6.04 22.03
N LEU A 22 17.39 6.06 20.72
CA LEU A 22 18.24 5.10 20.02
C LEU A 22 19.71 5.42 20.26
N THR A 23 20.46 4.47 20.77
CA THR A 23 21.90 4.60 21.08
C THR A 23 22.78 3.88 20.08
N GLU A 24 22.22 3.35 19.01
CA GLU A 24 22.93 2.54 18.02
C GLU A 24 23.63 3.40 16.97
N ASN A 25 24.51 2.74 16.20
CA ASN A 25 25.20 3.39 15.11
C ASN A 25 24.21 4.00 14.12
N LEU A 26 24.41 5.27 13.84
CA LEU A 26 23.64 5.98 12.83
C LEU A 26 23.91 5.41 11.44
N ILE A 27 22.90 5.38 10.61
CA ILE A 27 23.01 5.05 9.19
C ILE A 27 22.55 6.24 8.35
N GLU A 28 23.11 6.36 7.18
CA GLU A 28 22.65 7.34 6.20
C GLU A 28 21.28 6.92 5.66
N ILE A 29 20.36 7.87 5.59
CA ILE A 29 19.04 7.68 4.96
C ILE A 29 19.03 8.35 3.58
N GLY A 30 18.18 7.87 2.66
CA GLY A 30 18.07 8.46 1.32
C GLY A 30 19.21 8.11 0.37
N GLY A 31 20.08 7.19 0.74
CA GLY A 31 21.16 6.69 -0.15
C GLY A 31 20.63 5.93 -1.37
N PRO A 32 21.51 5.59 -2.32
CA PRO A 32 21.11 4.83 -3.51
C PRO A 32 20.58 3.44 -3.13
N SER A 33 19.77 2.88 -4.01
CA SER A 33 19.32 1.48 -3.89
C SER A 33 20.53 0.53 -3.94
N VAL A 34 20.39 -0.62 -3.28
CA VAL A 34 21.39 -1.69 -3.34
C VAL A 34 21.62 -2.11 -4.80
N ASN A 35 22.88 -2.44 -5.10
CA ASN A 35 23.32 -2.82 -6.44
C ASN A 35 22.33 -3.78 -7.13
N PRO A 36 21.88 -3.46 -8.34
CA PRO A 36 20.97 -4.32 -9.12
C PRO A 36 21.44 -5.77 -9.31
N ALA A 37 22.74 -6.02 -9.32
CA ALA A 37 23.30 -7.37 -9.41
C ALA A 37 22.89 -8.29 -8.24
N ARG A 38 22.44 -7.76 -7.13
CA ARG A 38 21.92 -8.51 -5.97
C ARG A 38 20.42 -8.70 -5.99
N ARG A 39 19.75 -8.24 -7.02
CA ARG A 39 18.29 -8.33 -7.17
C ARG A 39 17.92 -9.58 -7.96
N ILE A 40 16.86 -10.24 -7.52
CA ILE A 40 16.28 -11.39 -8.23
C ILE A 40 14.85 -11.09 -8.67
N ILE A 41 14.37 -11.86 -9.63
CA ILE A 41 13.00 -11.75 -10.11
C ILE A 41 12.04 -12.21 -9.00
N PRO A 42 10.97 -11.45 -8.72
CA PRO A 42 9.97 -11.81 -7.71
C PRO A 42 9.37 -13.21 -7.97
N ARG A 43 9.20 -14.01 -6.91
CA ARG A 43 8.80 -15.41 -7.03
C ARG A 43 7.68 -15.85 -6.09
N ASN A 44 7.45 -15.12 -5.01
CA ASN A 44 6.55 -15.54 -3.94
C ASN A 44 5.44 -14.51 -3.74
N MET A 45 4.21 -15.01 -3.52
CA MET A 45 3.12 -14.13 -3.13
C MET A 45 3.19 -13.80 -1.65
N ILE A 46 2.63 -12.65 -1.28
CA ILE A 46 2.33 -12.29 0.09
C ILE A 46 0.85 -12.59 0.34
N ARG A 47 0.57 -13.49 1.27
CA ARG A 47 -0.80 -13.80 1.69
C ARG A 47 -1.26 -12.74 2.69
N THR A 48 -2.42 -12.16 2.45
CA THR A 48 -2.98 -11.07 3.27
C THR A 48 -4.28 -11.43 3.97
N GLY A 49 -4.90 -12.55 3.60
CA GLY A 49 -6.23 -12.90 4.05
C GLY A 49 -7.34 -12.01 3.45
N ILE A 50 -7.00 -11.10 2.56
CA ILE A 50 -7.94 -10.22 1.87
C ILE A 50 -8.20 -10.78 0.47
N PRO A 51 -9.43 -11.29 0.18
CA PRO A 51 -9.70 -11.96 -1.09
C PRO A 51 -9.46 -11.09 -2.33
N MET A 52 -9.77 -9.80 -2.24
CA MET A 52 -9.54 -8.85 -3.34
C MET A 52 -8.07 -8.66 -3.66
N ILE A 53 -7.17 -8.95 -2.73
CA ILE A 53 -5.71 -8.98 -2.96
C ILE A 53 -5.29 -10.40 -3.33
N ASN A 54 -5.49 -11.38 -2.45
CA ASN A 54 -4.99 -12.73 -2.64
C ASN A 54 -5.48 -13.39 -3.94
N LEU A 55 -6.79 -13.26 -4.22
CA LEU A 55 -7.42 -13.96 -5.34
C LEU A 55 -7.37 -13.15 -6.64
N PHE A 56 -7.68 -11.85 -6.60
CA PHE A 56 -7.88 -11.04 -7.81
C PHE A 56 -6.68 -10.19 -8.21
N ASN A 57 -5.94 -9.64 -7.24
CA ASN A 57 -4.79 -8.76 -7.48
C ASN A 57 -3.63 -9.14 -6.57
N THR A 58 -3.13 -10.35 -6.74
CA THR A 58 -2.13 -10.96 -5.88
C THR A 58 -0.93 -10.06 -5.65
N LEU A 59 -0.61 -9.81 -4.39
CA LEU A 59 0.58 -9.08 -3.97
C LEU A 59 1.78 -10.04 -3.99
N VAL A 60 2.85 -9.61 -4.63
CA VAL A 60 4.08 -10.39 -4.78
C VAL A 60 5.21 -9.74 -3.99
N GLU A 61 6.07 -10.53 -3.38
CA GLU A 61 7.25 -10.01 -2.69
C GLU A 61 8.08 -9.13 -3.63
N SER A 62 8.60 -8.04 -3.11
CA SER A 62 9.33 -6.97 -3.80
C SER A 62 8.49 -6.07 -4.72
N GLN A 63 7.20 -6.29 -4.81
CA GLN A 63 6.30 -5.42 -5.58
C GLN A 63 6.17 -4.05 -4.92
N LYS A 64 5.99 -3.03 -5.73
CA LYS A 64 5.66 -1.67 -5.33
C LYS A 64 4.33 -1.27 -5.97
N LEU A 65 3.34 -1.02 -5.14
CA LEU A 65 1.97 -0.68 -5.55
C LEU A 65 1.45 0.52 -4.78
N PRO A 66 0.81 1.48 -5.45
CA PRO A 66 -0.01 2.47 -4.79
C PRO A 66 -1.40 1.91 -4.46
N ILE A 67 -1.99 2.46 -3.41
CA ILE A 67 -3.43 2.36 -3.16
C ILE A 67 -4.01 3.72 -3.52
N PHE A 68 -4.62 3.80 -4.69
CA PHE A 68 -5.27 5.02 -5.16
C PHE A 68 -6.65 5.17 -4.54
N SER A 69 -6.92 6.33 -3.97
CA SER A 69 -8.23 6.64 -3.40
C SER A 69 -8.49 8.14 -3.35
N VAL A 70 -9.74 8.53 -3.27
CA VAL A 70 -10.09 9.90 -2.90
C VAL A 70 -9.98 10.08 -1.39
N SER A 71 -9.83 11.32 -0.94
CA SER A 71 -9.90 11.67 0.47
C SER A 71 -11.26 11.22 1.04
N GLY A 72 -11.24 10.63 2.23
CA GLY A 72 -12.43 10.10 2.90
C GLY A 72 -12.68 8.61 2.67
N GLU A 73 -12.03 7.97 1.71
CA GLU A 73 -12.02 6.51 1.57
C GLU A 73 -11.21 5.86 2.71
N PRO A 74 -11.55 4.63 3.13
CA PRO A 74 -10.94 3.97 4.29
C PRO A 74 -9.57 3.33 3.98
N TYR A 75 -8.65 4.04 3.31
CA TYR A 75 -7.34 3.49 2.93
C TYR A 75 -6.46 3.20 4.15
N ASN A 76 -6.59 3.95 5.24
CA ASN A 76 -5.87 3.66 6.47
C ASN A 76 -6.41 2.40 7.17
N GLN A 77 -7.71 2.15 7.10
CA GLN A 77 -8.30 0.89 7.57
C GLN A 77 -7.76 -0.31 6.76
N LEU A 78 -7.67 -0.19 5.45
CA LEU A 78 -7.09 -1.21 4.60
C LEU A 78 -5.62 -1.48 4.97
N LEU A 79 -4.82 -0.43 5.14
CA LEU A 79 -3.42 -0.58 5.56
C LEU A 79 -3.30 -1.25 6.93
N SER A 80 -4.14 -0.90 7.90
CA SER A 80 -4.13 -1.55 9.22
C SER A 80 -4.47 -3.04 9.12
N ARG A 81 -5.42 -3.42 8.28
CA ARG A 81 -5.77 -4.81 8.01
C ARG A 81 -4.62 -5.57 7.39
N ILE A 82 -3.96 -5.00 6.40
CA ILE A 82 -2.76 -5.59 5.79
C ILE A 82 -1.65 -5.77 6.82
N ALA A 83 -1.39 -4.76 7.66
CA ALA A 83 -0.39 -4.84 8.72
C ALA A 83 -0.66 -5.97 9.72
N MET A 84 -1.92 -6.23 10.06
CA MET A 84 -2.31 -7.29 10.97
C MET A 84 -2.28 -8.68 10.33
N GLN A 85 -2.64 -8.80 9.05
CA GLN A 85 -2.96 -10.07 8.40
C GLN A 85 -1.89 -10.55 7.41
N ALA A 86 -1.00 -9.68 6.92
CA ALA A 86 0.00 -10.07 5.94
C ALA A 86 1.00 -11.08 6.53
N GLU A 87 1.24 -12.15 5.80
CA GLU A 87 2.22 -13.17 6.15
C GLU A 87 3.63 -12.74 5.74
N VAL A 88 4.19 -11.84 6.52
CA VAL A 88 5.54 -11.31 6.40
C VAL A 88 6.23 -11.32 7.77
N ASP A 89 7.54 -11.18 7.79
CA ASP A 89 8.29 -11.20 9.05
C ASP A 89 8.06 -9.93 9.88
N MET A 90 7.96 -8.78 9.21
CA MET A 90 7.79 -7.50 9.87
C MET A 90 7.14 -6.45 8.98
N ILE A 91 6.58 -5.45 9.63
CA ILE A 91 5.94 -4.30 9.01
C ILE A 91 6.72 -3.03 9.37
N ILE A 92 6.91 -2.15 8.39
CA ILE A 92 7.29 -0.76 8.65
C ILE A 92 6.15 0.11 8.17
N LEU A 93 5.56 0.86 9.09
CA LEU A 93 4.47 1.79 8.81
C LEU A 93 5.03 3.21 8.82
N GLY A 94 4.91 3.92 7.71
CA GLY A 94 5.32 5.32 7.57
C GLY A 94 4.11 6.23 7.35
N GLY A 95 3.85 7.12 8.29
CA GLY A 95 2.77 8.11 8.22
C GLY A 95 3.30 9.50 7.86
N MET A 96 2.68 10.15 6.88
CA MET A 96 3.07 11.47 6.37
C MET A 96 1.86 12.41 6.38
N GLY A 97 1.93 13.45 7.18
CA GLY A 97 0.85 14.43 7.31
C GLY A 97 -0.43 13.85 7.92
N LEU A 98 -0.31 12.85 8.80
CA LEU A 98 -1.47 12.25 9.43
C LEU A 98 -2.16 13.24 10.36
N LYS A 99 -3.49 13.17 10.38
CA LYS A 99 -4.26 13.74 11.47
C LYS A 99 -3.96 12.97 12.75
N TYR A 100 -4.07 13.63 13.91
CA TYR A 100 -3.80 12.99 15.19
C TYR A 100 -4.71 11.76 15.42
N ASP A 101 -5.97 11.85 14.99
CA ASP A 101 -6.93 10.74 15.12
C ASP A 101 -6.52 9.53 14.26
N ASP A 102 -5.96 9.75 13.07
CA ASP A 102 -5.44 8.67 12.23
C ASP A 102 -4.22 8.00 12.87
N TYR A 103 -3.36 8.79 13.49
CA TYR A 103 -2.23 8.25 14.27
C TYR A 103 -2.71 7.36 15.42
N LEU A 104 -3.67 7.83 16.21
CA LEU A 104 -4.26 7.04 17.29
C LEU A 104 -4.93 5.77 16.76
N PHE A 105 -5.65 5.88 15.66
CA PHE A 105 -6.28 4.73 15.01
C PHE A 105 -5.26 3.62 14.69
N PHE A 106 -4.14 3.96 14.05
CA PHE A 106 -3.10 2.97 13.76
C PHE A 106 -2.49 2.38 15.02
N LYS A 107 -2.17 3.21 16.00
CA LYS A 107 -1.59 2.77 17.26
C LYS A 107 -2.50 1.75 17.96
N GLU A 108 -3.77 2.08 18.14
CA GLU A 108 -4.76 1.23 18.78
C GLU A 108 -5.01 -0.06 17.97
N ALA A 109 -5.19 0.05 16.66
CA ALA A 109 -5.41 -1.11 15.80
C ALA A 109 -4.25 -2.10 15.84
N LEU A 110 -3.01 -1.64 15.82
CA LEU A 110 -1.81 -2.49 15.89
C LEU A 110 -1.66 -3.12 17.27
N GLU A 111 -1.92 -2.37 18.34
CA GLU A 111 -1.87 -2.90 19.72
C GLU A 111 -2.94 -3.99 19.93
N GLU A 112 -4.19 -3.70 19.62
CA GLU A 112 -5.33 -4.61 19.77
C GLU A 112 -5.21 -5.85 18.87
N GLY A 113 -4.74 -5.67 17.64
CA GLY A 113 -4.53 -6.74 16.68
C GLY A 113 -3.28 -7.60 16.94
N GLY A 114 -2.48 -7.26 17.94
CA GLY A 114 -1.24 -7.99 18.26
C GLY A 114 -0.11 -7.82 17.25
N ALA A 115 -0.22 -6.86 16.32
CA ALA A 115 0.76 -6.62 15.27
C ALA A 115 1.84 -5.60 15.63
N LEU A 116 1.67 -4.84 16.72
CA LEU A 116 2.65 -3.81 17.10
C LEU A 116 4.04 -4.40 17.36
N SER A 117 4.14 -5.58 17.97
CA SER A 117 5.43 -6.23 18.29
C SER A 117 6.30 -6.54 17.08
N ARG A 118 5.71 -6.66 15.88
CA ARG A 118 6.42 -6.86 14.60
C ARG A 118 6.46 -5.63 13.72
N THR A 119 5.99 -4.48 14.22
CA THR A 119 5.86 -3.24 13.47
C THR A 119 6.79 -2.17 14.02
N ILE A 120 7.42 -1.42 13.12
CA ILE A 120 8.09 -0.15 13.41
C ILE A 120 7.24 0.95 12.79
N PHE A 121 6.88 1.96 13.59
CA PHE A 121 6.04 3.06 13.12
C PHE A 121 6.81 4.37 13.13
N PHE A 122 7.08 4.92 11.93
CA PHE A 122 7.60 6.28 11.74
C PHE A 122 6.44 7.18 11.37
N VAL A 123 6.18 8.22 12.17
CA VAL A 123 4.99 9.04 11.97
C VAL A 123 5.31 10.53 11.98
N HIS A 124 4.86 11.21 10.93
CA HIS A 124 4.74 12.65 10.85
C HIS A 124 3.25 13.01 10.93
N THR A 125 2.90 13.86 11.88
CA THR A 125 1.54 14.42 11.99
C THR A 125 1.48 15.81 11.36
N ALA A 126 0.27 16.29 11.07
CA ALA A 126 0.07 17.60 10.45
C ALA A 126 0.62 18.78 11.28
N SER A 127 0.87 18.58 12.57
CA SER A 127 1.45 19.58 13.47
C SER A 127 2.97 19.53 13.58
N ASP A 128 3.61 18.52 13.00
CA ASP A 128 5.07 18.37 13.05
C ASP A 128 5.76 19.21 11.94
N PRO A 129 7.06 19.50 12.06
CA PRO A 129 7.79 20.22 11.03
C PRO A 129 7.72 19.54 9.67
N ILE A 130 7.44 20.30 8.61
CA ILE A 130 7.23 19.78 7.26
C ILE A 130 8.40 18.97 6.71
N VAL A 131 9.62 19.31 7.09
CA VAL A 131 10.84 18.58 6.68
C VAL A 131 10.79 17.13 7.14
N GLU A 132 10.25 16.85 8.32
CA GLU A 132 10.12 15.49 8.83
C GLU A 132 9.18 14.64 7.97
N CYS A 133 8.19 15.24 7.29
CA CYS A 133 7.34 14.53 6.33
C CYS A 133 8.17 13.92 5.20
N LEU A 134 9.13 14.64 4.66
CA LEU A 134 10.04 14.16 3.61
C LEU A 134 10.97 13.05 4.09
N MET A 135 11.28 13.02 5.38
CA MET A 135 12.19 12.03 5.96
C MET A 135 11.51 10.67 6.16
N VAL A 136 10.20 10.62 6.33
CA VAL A 136 9.48 9.37 6.67
C VAL A 136 9.70 8.25 5.65
N PRO A 137 9.53 8.43 4.34
CA PRO A 137 9.81 7.37 3.38
C PRO A 137 11.27 6.93 3.42
N ASP A 138 12.20 7.86 3.54
CA ASP A 138 13.64 7.58 3.51
C ASP A 138 14.08 6.78 4.74
N ILE A 139 13.65 7.17 5.94
CA ILE A 139 13.98 6.41 7.16
C ILE A 139 13.31 5.04 7.16
N SER A 140 12.05 4.96 6.69
CA SER A 140 11.32 3.70 6.58
C SER A 140 12.02 2.71 5.65
N LEU A 141 12.45 3.16 4.48
CA LEU A 141 13.13 2.33 3.48
C LEU A 141 14.56 1.98 3.88
N ALA A 142 15.30 2.90 4.53
CA ALA A 142 16.63 2.60 5.04
C ALA A 142 16.61 1.52 6.13
N VAL A 143 15.64 1.57 7.03
CA VAL A 143 15.44 0.54 8.06
C VAL A 143 14.99 -0.78 7.42
N ALA A 144 14.07 -0.72 6.46
CA ALA A 144 13.62 -1.91 5.73
C ALA A 144 14.79 -2.63 5.04
N GLU A 145 15.68 -1.89 4.39
CA GLU A 145 16.86 -2.45 3.73
C GLU A 145 17.78 -3.19 4.71
N ARG A 146 18.01 -2.64 5.89
CA ARG A 146 18.80 -3.29 6.93
C ARG A 146 18.23 -4.63 7.37
N PHE A 147 16.92 -4.70 7.58
CA PHE A 147 16.27 -5.94 7.97
C PHE A 147 16.19 -6.94 6.81
N ALA A 148 15.92 -6.48 5.60
CA ALA A 148 15.89 -7.33 4.41
C ALA A 148 17.25 -7.97 4.12
N LEU A 149 18.34 -7.23 4.29
CA LEU A 149 19.72 -7.77 4.15
C LEU A 149 20.05 -8.81 5.21
N LYS A 150 19.35 -8.82 6.36
CA LYS A 150 19.44 -9.88 7.38
C LYS A 150 18.52 -11.08 7.11
N GLY A 151 17.86 -11.12 5.97
CA GLY A 151 16.98 -12.22 5.58
C GLY A 151 15.51 -12.04 5.91
N LYS A 152 15.08 -10.87 6.38
CA LYS A 152 13.69 -10.61 6.73
C LYS A 152 12.84 -10.24 5.50
N LYS A 153 11.61 -10.73 5.48
CA LYS A 153 10.57 -10.28 4.55
C LYS A 153 9.89 -9.07 5.15
N VAL A 154 10.20 -7.89 4.61
CA VAL A 154 9.72 -6.60 5.11
C VAL A 154 8.63 -6.07 4.22
N LEU A 155 7.49 -5.71 4.81
CA LEU A 155 6.42 -4.99 4.13
C LEU A 155 6.40 -3.55 4.64
N VAL A 156 6.64 -2.61 3.74
CA VAL A 156 6.60 -1.17 4.03
C VAL A 156 5.24 -0.63 3.59
N LEU A 157 4.53 -0.01 4.51
CA LEU A 157 3.24 0.63 4.28
C LEU A 157 3.40 2.13 4.49
N LEU A 158 3.20 2.91 3.44
CA LEU A 158 3.29 4.38 3.49
C LEU A 158 1.91 5.00 3.30
N THR A 159 1.62 6.05 4.06
CA THR A 159 0.37 6.80 3.98
C THR A 159 0.56 8.25 4.46
N ASP A 160 0.31 9.30 3.71
CA ASP A 160 -0.17 9.38 2.34
C ASP A 160 0.94 9.96 1.45
N MET A 161 1.22 9.34 0.33
CA MET A 161 2.29 9.80 -0.57
C MET A 161 1.95 11.12 -1.26
N THR A 162 0.68 11.48 -1.36
CA THR A 162 0.28 12.80 -1.86
C THR A 162 0.67 13.89 -0.86
N ASN A 163 0.56 13.63 0.45
CA ASN A 163 1.07 14.54 1.48
C ASN A 163 2.59 14.72 1.40
N PHE A 164 3.32 13.63 1.11
CA PHE A 164 4.76 13.71 0.85
C PHE A 164 5.08 14.62 -0.34
N ALA A 165 4.38 14.45 -1.45
CA ALA A 165 4.58 15.28 -2.65
C ALA A 165 4.18 16.75 -2.41
N ASP A 166 3.10 16.99 -1.68
CA ASP A 166 2.68 18.34 -1.30
C ASP A 166 3.70 19.02 -0.37
N SER A 167 4.32 18.26 0.52
CA SER A 167 5.42 18.75 1.35
C SER A 167 6.66 19.14 0.53
N MET A 168 7.00 18.35 -0.48
CA MET A 168 8.04 18.72 -1.46
C MET A 168 7.72 20.02 -2.18
N LYS A 169 6.48 20.15 -2.64
CA LYS A 169 6.00 21.36 -3.32
C LYS A 169 6.14 22.59 -2.42
N GLU A 170 5.75 22.49 -1.16
CA GLU A 170 5.83 23.59 -0.20
C GLU A 170 7.28 24.01 0.09
N ILE A 171 8.18 23.05 0.26
CA ILE A 171 9.61 23.32 0.44
C ILE A 171 10.23 23.94 -0.82
N ALA A 172 9.85 23.43 -2.01
CA ALA A 172 10.35 23.99 -3.28
C ALA A 172 9.91 25.44 -3.47
N ILE A 173 8.69 25.80 -3.09
CA ILE A 173 8.21 27.18 -3.08
C ILE A 173 9.03 28.05 -2.13
N THR A 174 9.30 27.57 -0.93
CA THR A 174 10.11 28.27 0.06
C THR A 174 11.54 28.50 -0.43
N MET A 175 12.08 27.58 -1.23
CA MET A 175 13.42 27.68 -1.84
C MET A 175 13.42 28.43 -3.18
N GLU A 176 12.31 29.05 -3.56
CA GLU A 176 12.14 29.82 -4.81
C GLU A 176 12.45 29.00 -6.08
N GLN A 177 12.24 27.69 -6.03
CA GLN A 177 12.40 26.83 -7.21
C GLN A 177 11.31 27.09 -8.24
N VAL A 178 11.66 26.99 -9.52
CA VAL A 178 10.69 27.14 -10.61
C VAL A 178 9.68 26.00 -10.58
N PRO A 179 8.39 26.28 -10.41
CA PRO A 179 7.37 25.23 -10.37
C PRO A 179 7.14 24.60 -11.75
N SER A 180 6.83 23.32 -11.77
CA SER A 180 6.40 22.57 -12.94
C SER A 180 4.88 22.33 -12.90
N ASN A 181 4.41 21.22 -13.45
CA ASN A 181 2.99 20.88 -13.55
C ASN A 181 2.28 20.98 -12.18
N ARG A 182 1.22 21.77 -12.14
CA ARG A 182 0.41 22.03 -10.93
C ARG A 182 1.21 22.48 -9.71
N GLY A 183 2.36 23.11 -9.92
CA GLY A 183 3.21 23.65 -8.88
C GLY A 183 4.17 22.65 -8.22
N TYR A 184 4.17 21.39 -8.63
CA TYR A 184 5.13 20.40 -8.14
C TYR A 184 6.53 20.65 -8.72
N PRO A 185 7.60 20.23 -8.02
CA PRO A 185 8.96 20.31 -8.56
C PRO A 185 9.11 19.54 -9.86
N GLY A 186 9.97 19.99 -10.76
CA GLY A 186 10.22 19.36 -12.05
C GLY A 186 10.78 17.94 -11.96
N ASP A 187 11.40 17.60 -10.83
CA ASP A 187 11.97 16.29 -10.53
C ASP A 187 11.04 15.36 -9.71
N LEU A 188 9.74 15.67 -9.63
CA LEU A 188 8.77 14.86 -8.87
C LEU A 188 8.85 13.38 -9.24
N TYR A 189 8.92 13.05 -10.53
CA TYR A 189 9.04 11.66 -10.99
C TYR A 189 10.27 10.98 -10.39
N SER A 190 11.43 11.60 -10.49
CA SER A 190 12.70 11.06 -9.97
C SER A 190 12.68 10.91 -8.44
N GLN A 191 12.05 11.85 -7.76
CA GLN A 191 11.91 11.81 -6.30
C GLN A 191 11.02 10.65 -5.84
N LEU A 192 9.92 10.41 -6.52
CA LEU A 192 9.07 9.26 -6.25
C LEU A 192 9.78 7.95 -6.65
N ALA A 193 10.32 7.88 -7.86
CA ALA A 193 10.98 6.68 -8.39
C ALA A 193 12.14 6.21 -7.51
N SER A 194 12.98 7.10 -7.03
CA SER A 194 14.13 6.75 -6.17
C SER A 194 13.72 6.04 -4.87
N ARG A 195 12.52 6.31 -4.37
CA ARG A 195 11.97 5.65 -3.19
C ARG A 195 11.33 4.32 -3.55
N TYR A 196 10.48 4.29 -4.56
CA TYR A 196 9.81 3.05 -5.00
C TYR A 196 10.79 1.98 -5.49
N GLU A 197 11.90 2.36 -6.12
CA GLU A 197 12.96 1.44 -6.58
C GLU A 197 13.67 0.70 -5.45
N LYS A 198 13.50 1.10 -4.20
CA LYS A 198 14.04 0.38 -3.05
C LYS A 198 13.28 -0.90 -2.71
N ALA A 199 12.08 -1.09 -3.25
CA ALA A 199 11.40 -2.38 -3.19
C ALA A 199 12.17 -3.40 -4.02
N VAL A 200 12.56 -4.52 -3.41
CA VAL A 200 13.51 -5.47 -3.97
C VAL A 200 13.39 -6.85 -3.33
N ASP A 201 13.66 -7.88 -4.11
CA ASP A 201 13.94 -9.24 -3.62
C ASP A 201 15.45 -9.47 -3.72
N PHE A 202 16.12 -9.65 -2.60
CA PHE A 202 17.58 -9.81 -2.54
C PHE A 202 17.99 -11.26 -2.72
N GLU A 203 18.99 -11.48 -3.57
CA GLU A 203 19.59 -12.80 -3.71
C GLU A 203 20.22 -13.27 -2.39
N GLY A 204 19.78 -14.42 -1.88
CA GLY A 204 20.29 -15.00 -0.65
C GLY A 204 19.96 -14.25 0.62
N ALA A 205 19.02 -13.34 0.59
CA ALA A 205 18.57 -12.56 1.74
C ALA A 205 17.04 -12.41 1.76
N GLY A 206 16.50 -11.33 2.32
CA GLY A 206 15.08 -11.07 2.39
C GLY A 206 14.57 -10.17 1.26
N SER A 207 13.44 -9.53 1.50
CA SER A 207 12.77 -8.69 0.52
C SER A 207 12.17 -7.44 1.16
N ILE A 208 11.97 -6.41 0.33
CA ILE A 208 11.20 -5.20 0.65
C ILE A 208 10.04 -5.12 -0.33
N THR A 209 8.82 -5.16 0.18
CA THR A 209 7.59 -4.92 -0.57
C THR A 209 6.99 -3.60 -0.10
N LEU A 210 6.47 -2.80 -1.00
CA LEU A 210 5.99 -1.45 -0.72
C LEU A 210 4.55 -1.26 -1.18
N LEU A 211 3.68 -0.90 -0.25
CA LEU A 211 2.33 -0.40 -0.53
C LEU A 211 2.24 1.06 -0.05
N ALA A 212 1.79 1.94 -0.92
CA ALA A 212 1.72 3.37 -0.63
C ALA A 212 0.32 3.92 -0.90
N ALA A 213 -0.41 4.28 0.16
CA ALA A 213 -1.65 5.03 0.00
C ALA A 213 -1.34 6.36 -0.68
N THR A 214 -2.07 6.65 -1.74
CA THR A 214 -1.86 7.83 -2.59
C THR A 214 -3.22 8.42 -2.90
N THR A 215 -3.57 9.50 -2.22
CA THR A 215 -4.85 10.17 -2.46
C THR A 215 -4.82 10.91 -3.80
N MET A 216 -5.96 10.90 -4.47
CA MET A 216 -6.16 11.56 -5.76
C MET A 216 -7.08 12.75 -5.59
N PRO A 217 -6.54 14.00 -5.54
CA PRO A 217 -7.37 15.19 -5.44
C PRO A 217 -8.39 15.27 -6.58
N GLY A 218 -9.67 15.43 -6.24
CA GLY A 218 -10.75 15.50 -7.22
C GLY A 218 -11.06 14.19 -7.95
N ASP A 219 -10.62 13.03 -7.41
CA ASP A 219 -10.69 11.72 -8.08
C ASP A 219 -10.02 11.71 -9.47
N ASP A 220 -8.98 12.52 -9.62
CA ASP A 220 -8.28 12.76 -10.89
C ASP A 220 -7.01 11.91 -10.96
N VAL A 221 -7.07 10.80 -11.71
CA VAL A 221 -5.93 9.92 -11.96
C VAL A 221 -4.82 10.62 -12.80
N THR A 222 -5.12 11.72 -13.44
CA THR A 222 -4.16 12.53 -14.22
C THR A 222 -3.45 13.58 -13.37
N HIS A 223 -3.81 13.71 -12.10
CA HIS A 223 -3.07 14.53 -11.15
C HIS A 223 -1.60 14.06 -11.10
N PRO A 224 -0.60 14.97 -11.03
CA PRO A 224 0.81 14.63 -11.19
C PRO A 224 1.30 13.50 -10.26
N VAL A 225 0.78 13.42 -9.04
CA VAL A 225 1.21 12.39 -8.08
C VAL A 225 0.72 10.99 -8.46
N PRO A 226 -0.58 10.71 -8.62
CA PRO A 226 -1.03 9.40 -9.09
C PRO A 226 -0.55 9.07 -10.51
N ASP A 227 -0.50 10.04 -11.41
CA ASP A 227 -0.05 9.82 -12.79
C ASP A 227 1.41 9.33 -12.84
N ASN A 228 2.34 10.05 -12.21
CA ASN A 228 3.73 9.61 -12.13
C ASN A 228 3.89 8.27 -11.41
N THR A 229 3.15 8.05 -10.32
CA THR A 229 3.20 6.81 -9.54
C THR A 229 2.75 5.61 -10.38
N GLY A 230 1.75 5.77 -11.23
CA GLY A 230 1.27 4.73 -12.14
C GLY A 230 2.33 4.26 -13.15
N TYR A 231 3.22 5.14 -13.59
CA TYR A 231 4.34 4.77 -14.47
C TYR A 231 5.51 4.08 -13.75
N ILE A 232 5.71 4.41 -12.47
CA ILE A 232 6.83 3.89 -11.66
C ILE A 232 6.55 2.47 -11.17
N THR A 233 5.31 2.15 -10.84
CA THR A 233 4.90 0.97 -10.08
C THR A 233 4.40 -0.18 -10.95
N GLU A 234 4.27 -1.38 -10.36
CA GLU A 234 3.82 -2.59 -11.06
C GLU A 234 2.33 -2.85 -10.89
N GLY A 235 1.52 -1.82 -11.00
CA GLY A 235 0.07 -1.88 -10.89
C GLY A 235 -0.46 -0.89 -9.86
N GLN A 236 -1.65 -1.13 -9.38
CA GLN A 236 -2.32 -0.32 -8.35
C GLN A 236 -3.47 -1.10 -7.72
N TYR A 237 -3.79 -0.75 -6.48
CA TYR A 237 -5.08 -1.03 -5.88
C TYR A 237 -5.91 0.26 -5.90
N TYR A 238 -7.12 0.17 -6.41
CA TYR A 238 -8.04 1.30 -6.47
C TYR A 238 -9.11 1.13 -5.41
N LEU A 239 -9.14 2.01 -4.42
CA LEU A 239 -10.13 1.99 -3.34
C LEU A 239 -11.27 2.93 -3.68
N LYS A 240 -12.47 2.38 -3.84
CA LYS A 240 -13.67 3.12 -4.20
C LYS A 240 -14.88 2.56 -3.47
N ASN A 241 -15.74 3.44 -2.96
CA ASN A 241 -16.93 3.06 -2.20
C ASN A 241 -16.60 2.11 -1.02
N GLY A 242 -15.48 2.34 -0.34
CA GLY A 242 -15.02 1.56 0.80
C GLY A 242 -14.46 0.17 0.47
N ARG A 243 -14.18 -0.12 -0.81
CA ARG A 243 -13.77 -1.46 -1.28
C ARG A 243 -12.64 -1.35 -2.29
N ILE A 244 -11.85 -2.42 -2.41
CA ILE A 244 -10.89 -2.56 -3.52
C ILE A 244 -11.72 -2.85 -4.78
N GLU A 245 -11.69 -1.92 -5.73
CA GLU A 245 -12.45 -1.99 -6.96
C GLU A 245 -11.72 -2.91 -7.97
N PRO A 246 -12.33 -4.02 -8.42
CA PRO A 246 -11.63 -5.05 -9.18
C PRO A 246 -11.25 -4.63 -10.61
N PHE A 247 -12.02 -3.73 -11.23
CA PHE A 247 -11.77 -3.33 -12.64
C PHE A 247 -10.68 -2.27 -12.77
N GLY A 248 -10.54 -1.40 -11.77
CA GLY A 248 -9.49 -0.39 -11.70
C GLY A 248 -8.19 -0.88 -11.05
N SER A 249 -8.25 -2.02 -10.38
CA SER A 249 -7.10 -2.58 -9.68
C SER A 249 -6.33 -3.55 -10.58
N LEU A 250 -5.01 -3.57 -10.43
CA LEU A 250 -4.12 -4.39 -11.24
C LEU A 250 -2.86 -4.76 -10.46
N SER A 251 -2.49 -6.03 -10.48
CA SER A 251 -1.15 -6.48 -10.10
C SER A 251 -0.43 -7.06 -11.32
N ARG A 252 0.57 -6.35 -11.84
CA ARG A 252 1.32 -6.78 -13.02
C ARG A 252 2.22 -7.99 -12.75
N LEU A 253 2.60 -8.20 -11.49
CA LEU A 253 3.46 -9.30 -11.09
C LEU A 253 2.68 -10.58 -10.72
N LYS A 254 1.36 -10.56 -10.70
CA LYS A 254 0.55 -11.75 -10.33
C LYS A 254 0.89 -12.99 -11.17
N GLN A 255 1.28 -12.81 -12.40
CA GLN A 255 1.70 -13.90 -13.28
C GLN A 255 2.99 -14.60 -12.81
N MET A 256 3.83 -13.95 -12.02
CA MET A 256 5.08 -14.53 -11.50
C MET A 256 4.81 -15.63 -10.45
N VAL A 257 3.59 -15.67 -9.91
CA VAL A 257 3.15 -16.69 -8.95
C VAL A 257 2.11 -17.65 -9.54
N ASN A 258 1.82 -17.54 -10.83
CA ASN A 258 0.97 -18.51 -11.54
C ASN A 258 1.56 -19.92 -11.42
N GLY A 259 0.71 -20.90 -11.09
CA GLY A 259 1.11 -22.28 -10.85
C GLY A 259 1.78 -22.54 -9.48
N LYS A 260 1.90 -21.53 -8.64
CA LYS A 260 2.38 -21.65 -7.23
C LYS A 260 1.26 -21.49 -6.21
N THR A 261 0.05 -21.27 -6.67
CA THR A 261 -1.19 -21.26 -5.91
C THR A 261 -2.02 -22.49 -6.28
N ARG A 262 -3.32 -22.52 -5.93
CA ARG A 262 -4.21 -23.60 -6.36
C ARG A 262 -4.34 -23.63 -7.88
N ASP A 263 -4.45 -24.83 -8.46
CA ASP A 263 -4.56 -25.04 -9.93
C ASP A 263 -5.81 -24.36 -10.52
N ASP A 264 -6.88 -24.23 -9.73
CA ASP A 264 -8.16 -23.63 -10.13
C ASP A 264 -8.22 -22.11 -9.90
N HIS A 265 -7.20 -21.50 -9.28
CA HIS A 265 -7.19 -20.09 -8.90
C HIS A 265 -7.55 -19.16 -10.07
N ARG A 266 -6.92 -19.34 -11.22
CA ARG A 266 -7.17 -18.50 -12.40
C ARG A 266 -8.60 -18.64 -12.92
N ALA A 267 -9.10 -19.87 -12.99
CA ALA A 267 -10.45 -20.14 -13.51
C ALA A 267 -11.53 -19.55 -12.59
N ILE A 268 -11.33 -19.66 -11.27
CA ILE A 268 -12.22 -19.08 -10.28
C ILE A 268 -12.19 -17.55 -10.37
N MET A 269 -11.00 -16.96 -10.38
CA MET A 269 -10.85 -15.51 -10.50
C MET A 269 -11.54 -14.96 -11.74
N ASP A 270 -11.28 -15.55 -12.93
CA ASP A 270 -11.86 -15.11 -14.19
C ASP A 270 -13.39 -15.26 -14.20
N GLY A 271 -13.91 -16.37 -13.65
CA GLY A 271 -15.34 -16.64 -13.53
C GLY A 271 -16.05 -15.65 -12.60
N MET A 272 -15.50 -15.42 -11.43
CA MET A 272 -16.08 -14.51 -10.43
C MET A 272 -16.10 -13.06 -10.93
N ILE A 273 -15.01 -12.59 -11.54
CA ILE A 273 -14.94 -11.23 -12.10
C ILE A 273 -15.93 -11.05 -13.25
N LYS A 274 -16.06 -12.04 -14.12
CA LYS A 274 -17.06 -12.02 -15.20
C LYS A 274 -18.48 -11.91 -14.65
N LEU A 275 -18.83 -12.71 -13.66
CA LEU A 275 -20.14 -12.64 -13.01
C LEU A 275 -20.36 -11.28 -12.32
N TYR A 276 -19.33 -10.73 -11.70
CA TYR A 276 -19.41 -9.41 -11.09
C TYR A 276 -19.61 -8.30 -12.13
N ALA A 277 -18.95 -8.38 -13.28
CA ALA A 277 -19.18 -7.46 -14.39
C ALA A 277 -20.64 -7.52 -14.88
N ASN A 278 -21.17 -8.73 -15.09
CA ASN A 278 -22.58 -8.93 -15.47
C ASN A 278 -23.54 -8.42 -14.40
N TYR A 279 -23.19 -8.58 -13.12
CA TYR A 279 -23.96 -8.00 -12.01
C TYR A 279 -24.05 -6.47 -12.12
N LYS A 280 -22.93 -5.79 -12.41
CA LYS A 280 -22.91 -4.33 -12.60
C LYS A 280 -23.81 -3.90 -13.74
N GLU A 281 -23.81 -4.62 -14.86
CA GLU A 281 -24.71 -4.36 -15.99
C GLU A 281 -26.19 -4.54 -15.61
N SER A 282 -26.51 -5.61 -14.86
CA SER A 282 -27.89 -5.85 -14.38
C SER A 282 -28.32 -4.77 -13.38
N LEU A 283 -27.41 -4.29 -12.54
CA LEU A 283 -27.69 -3.21 -11.60
C LEU A 283 -28.00 -1.90 -12.35
N GLU A 284 -27.27 -1.60 -13.41
CA GLU A 284 -27.51 -0.44 -14.27
C GLU A 284 -28.87 -0.54 -14.98
N LYS A 285 -29.19 -1.70 -15.57
CA LYS A 285 -30.51 -1.97 -16.15
C LYS A 285 -31.64 -1.73 -15.14
N LYS A 286 -31.48 -2.21 -13.91
CA LYS A 286 -32.44 -2.01 -12.83
C LYS A 286 -32.63 -0.51 -12.52
N SER A 287 -31.53 0.23 -12.43
CA SER A 287 -31.57 1.67 -12.14
C SER A 287 -32.26 2.49 -13.25
N MET A 288 -32.15 2.04 -14.49
CA MET A 288 -32.81 2.63 -15.66
C MET A 288 -34.28 2.19 -15.85
N GLY A 289 -34.77 1.31 -14.99
CA GLY A 289 -36.16 0.80 -15.05
C GLY A 289 -36.42 -0.24 -16.14
N PHE A 290 -35.38 -0.88 -16.68
CA PHE A 290 -35.55 -1.97 -17.63
C PHE A 290 -36.13 -3.21 -16.96
N ARG A 291 -36.87 -4.02 -17.76
CA ARG A 291 -37.38 -5.29 -17.28
C ARG A 291 -36.22 -6.25 -16.93
N MET A 292 -36.26 -6.78 -15.71
CA MET A 292 -35.30 -7.75 -15.22
C MET A 292 -35.69 -9.18 -15.64
N THR A 293 -34.70 -9.93 -16.11
CA THR A 293 -34.87 -11.38 -16.37
C THR A 293 -34.59 -12.18 -15.11
N ASP A 294 -34.89 -13.47 -15.12
CA ASP A 294 -34.52 -14.39 -14.02
C ASP A 294 -33.01 -14.46 -13.83
N TRP A 295 -32.25 -14.34 -14.93
CA TRP A 295 -30.80 -14.29 -14.88
C TRP A 295 -30.31 -13.01 -14.21
N ASP A 296 -30.86 -11.85 -14.57
CA ASP A 296 -30.56 -10.58 -13.93
C ASP A 296 -30.80 -10.65 -12.40
N THR A 297 -31.90 -11.28 -11.99
CA THR A 297 -32.20 -11.45 -10.56
C THR A 297 -31.18 -12.32 -9.84
N LYS A 298 -30.71 -13.41 -10.46
CA LYS A 298 -29.64 -14.24 -9.91
C LYS A 298 -28.32 -13.49 -9.84
N LEU A 299 -28.01 -12.68 -10.84
CA LEU A 299 -26.80 -11.84 -10.85
C LEU A 299 -26.83 -10.79 -9.74
N LEU A 300 -27.99 -10.17 -9.48
CA LEU A 300 -28.13 -9.23 -8.36
C LEU A 300 -27.87 -9.91 -7.01
N GLN A 301 -28.39 -11.12 -6.80
CA GLN A 301 -28.13 -11.90 -5.60
C GLN A 301 -26.64 -12.27 -5.47
N TYR A 302 -26.04 -12.72 -6.57
CA TYR A 302 -24.60 -13.02 -6.60
C TYR A 302 -23.76 -11.80 -6.22
N GLY A 303 -24.05 -10.65 -6.82
CA GLY A 303 -23.27 -9.43 -6.58
C GLY A 303 -23.35 -8.95 -5.14
N GLU A 304 -24.52 -9.02 -4.51
CA GLU A 304 -24.70 -8.67 -3.10
C GLU A 304 -23.87 -9.59 -2.18
N VAL A 305 -23.88 -10.89 -2.45
CA VAL A 305 -23.11 -11.88 -1.69
C VAL A 305 -21.61 -11.66 -1.92
N PHE A 306 -21.19 -11.46 -3.17
CA PHE A 306 -19.81 -11.21 -3.53
C PHE A 306 -19.27 -9.95 -2.83
N GLU A 307 -20.00 -8.84 -2.87
CA GLU A 307 -19.62 -7.60 -2.20
C GLU A 307 -19.48 -7.78 -0.69
N LYS A 308 -20.36 -8.53 -0.07
CA LYS A 308 -20.34 -8.76 1.38
C LYS A 308 -19.27 -9.76 1.82
N GLN A 309 -19.08 -10.85 1.08
CA GLN A 309 -18.21 -11.95 1.49
C GLN A 309 -16.79 -11.85 0.95
N MET A 310 -16.57 -11.13 -0.15
CA MET A 310 -15.29 -11.04 -0.82
C MET A 310 -14.69 -9.63 -0.81
N MET A 311 -15.53 -8.59 -0.98
CA MET A 311 -15.03 -7.22 -1.16
C MET A 311 -14.99 -6.38 0.13
N ASP A 312 -15.75 -6.76 1.15
CA ASP A 312 -15.76 -6.02 2.41
C ASP A 312 -14.37 -6.04 3.05
N LEU A 313 -13.88 -4.89 3.49
CA LEU A 313 -12.54 -4.76 4.07
C LEU A 313 -12.36 -5.49 5.40
N SER A 314 -13.43 -5.91 6.05
CA SER A 314 -13.38 -6.72 7.28
C SER A 314 -13.18 -8.21 7.02
N VAL A 315 -13.29 -8.66 5.78
CA VAL A 315 -13.18 -10.07 5.40
C VAL A 315 -11.73 -10.54 5.54
N ASN A 316 -11.55 -11.62 6.28
CA ASN A 316 -10.27 -12.32 6.44
C ASN A 316 -10.47 -13.81 6.13
N ILE A 317 -10.13 -14.20 4.91
CA ILE A 317 -10.29 -15.58 4.42
C ILE A 317 -8.97 -16.03 3.78
N PRO A 318 -8.41 -17.19 4.17
CA PRO A 318 -7.27 -17.77 3.48
C PRO A 318 -7.58 -18.04 2.00
N LEU A 319 -6.56 -17.97 1.15
CA LEU A 319 -6.70 -18.19 -0.30
C LEU A 319 -7.38 -19.53 -0.62
N GLU A 320 -7.06 -20.57 0.15
CA GLU A 320 -7.58 -21.93 -0.04
C GLU A 320 -9.08 -22.07 0.26
N GLN A 321 -9.66 -21.10 0.96
CA GLN A 321 -11.07 -21.06 1.34
C GLN A 321 -11.89 -20.03 0.54
N ALA A 322 -11.18 -19.10 -0.10
CA ALA A 322 -11.81 -18.09 -0.95
C ALA A 322 -12.14 -18.66 -2.34
#